data_a18a88eb2f50bf789c5b59fd7be2eae7
#
_entry.id   a18a88eb2f50bf789c5b59fd7be2eae7
#
_cell.length_a   1.000
_cell.length_b   1.000
_cell.length_c   1.000
_cell.angle_alpha   90.00
_cell.angle_beta   90.00
_cell.angle_gamma   90.00
#
_symmetry.space_group_name_H-M   'P 1'
#
loop_
_entity.id
_entity.type
_entity.pdbx_description
1 polymer ?
#
loop_
_entity_poly.entity_id
_entity_poly.type
_entity_poly.pdbx_seq_one_letter_code
_entity_poly.pdbx_strand_id
1 'polypeptide(L)'
;MEDMQKLPQLHTIAYPEKYQSKIYKGGASAFSGKMNHANSRYYVFNDYYNMQSDETLHILSHFETYQQTTEFTCGAACALMVLNWYGAKQYHELAVSQLIESHPTKGSTVENIADFFDLIGWKVEHHASMELKFDSLEHFEASVIDYIDRGIPIMVDWVDWAGHWQVIIGIDTCGSDTPYDDVLIFADPYDITDHYQDGYYIFPLSRFYGMWREGPCAEKDNPYKQPFVVAHP
;
A
#
# COMPACT_ATOMS: atom_id res chain seq x y z
N MET A 1 18.40 -16.09 -11.55
CA MET A 1 19.15 -14.83 -11.83
C MET A 1 19.34 -14.52 -13.33
N GLU A 2 19.14 -15.48 -14.24
CA GLU A 2 19.30 -15.23 -15.69
C GLU A 2 18.07 -14.57 -16.36
N ASP A 3 16.87 -14.66 -15.77
CA ASP A 3 15.67 -14.09 -16.40
C ASP A 3 15.42 -12.60 -16.06
N MET A 4 16.05 -12.05 -15.03
CA MET A 4 15.96 -10.61 -14.72
C MET A 4 16.60 -9.70 -15.79
N GLN A 5 17.44 -10.26 -16.68
CA GLN A 5 18.04 -9.49 -17.80
C GLN A 5 17.09 -9.30 -19.00
N LYS A 6 15.91 -9.93 -19.00
CA LYS A 6 14.95 -9.85 -20.11
C LYS A 6 13.84 -8.81 -19.94
N LEU A 7 13.70 -8.26 -18.74
CA LEU A 7 12.77 -7.14 -18.56
C LEU A 7 13.32 -5.92 -19.32
N PRO A 8 12.48 -5.21 -20.10
CA PRO A 8 12.90 -3.98 -20.72
C PRO A 8 13.47 -3.04 -19.65
N GLN A 9 14.50 -2.28 -19.99
CA GLN A 9 15.08 -1.31 -19.05
C GLN A 9 14.00 -0.27 -18.74
N LEU A 10 13.32 -0.43 -17.61
CA LEU A 10 12.07 0.27 -17.27
C LEU A 10 12.22 1.78 -17.19
N HIS A 11 13.44 2.27 -16.94
CA HIS A 11 13.76 3.71 -16.95
C HIS A 11 13.67 4.37 -18.35
N THR A 12 13.51 3.59 -19.42
CA THR A 12 13.34 4.11 -20.78
C THR A 12 11.89 4.13 -21.26
N ILE A 13 10.97 3.55 -20.49
CA ILE A 13 9.55 3.52 -20.84
C ILE A 13 8.92 4.87 -20.48
N ALA A 14 8.48 5.61 -21.49
CA ALA A 14 7.74 6.85 -21.30
C ALA A 14 6.23 6.61 -21.34
N TYR A 15 5.49 7.32 -20.49
CA TYR A 15 4.03 7.31 -20.60
C TYR A 15 3.56 7.73 -21.98
N PRO A 16 2.50 7.12 -22.52
CA PRO A 16 1.89 7.57 -23.76
C PRO A 16 1.58 9.06 -23.71
N GLU A 17 1.82 9.78 -24.80
CA GLU A 17 1.68 11.24 -24.91
C GLU A 17 0.33 11.76 -24.40
N LYS A 18 -0.75 11.00 -24.66
CA LYS A 18 -2.12 11.31 -24.21
C LYS A 18 -2.28 11.41 -22.67
N TYR A 19 -1.35 10.86 -21.89
CA TYR A 19 -1.38 10.90 -20.43
C TYR A 19 -0.37 11.85 -19.82
N GLN A 20 0.61 12.35 -20.60
CA GLN A 20 1.68 13.18 -20.07
C GLN A 20 1.19 14.44 -19.35
N SER A 21 0.09 15.03 -19.80
CA SER A 21 -0.49 16.20 -19.13
C SER A 21 -1.08 15.89 -17.74
N LYS A 22 -1.29 14.61 -17.40
CA LYS A 22 -1.80 14.15 -16.10
C LYS A 22 -0.70 13.73 -15.15
N ILE A 23 0.47 13.33 -15.67
CA ILE A 23 1.59 12.82 -14.88
C ILE A 23 2.13 13.88 -13.91
N TYR A 24 2.09 15.14 -14.30
CA TYR A 24 2.68 16.25 -13.52
C TYR A 24 1.64 17.09 -12.77
N LYS A 25 0.42 16.61 -12.64
CA LYS A 25 -0.65 17.32 -11.93
C LYS A 25 -1.09 16.52 -10.73
N GLY A 26 -0.99 17.13 -9.55
CA GLY A 26 -1.43 16.53 -8.31
C GLY A 26 -0.44 15.52 -7.74
N GLY A 27 -0.98 14.44 -7.18
CA GLY A 27 -0.25 13.47 -6.39
C GLY A 27 0.11 14.00 -4.99
N ALA A 28 0.80 13.21 -4.20
CA ALA A 28 1.16 13.55 -2.83
C ALA A 28 1.96 14.85 -2.73
N SER A 29 2.83 15.13 -3.71
CA SER A 29 3.64 16.35 -3.74
C SER A 29 2.84 17.65 -3.84
N ALA A 30 1.58 17.60 -4.29
CA ALA A 30 0.70 18.77 -4.32
C ALA A 30 0.36 19.29 -2.91
N PHE A 31 0.47 18.43 -1.91
CA PHE A 31 0.20 18.71 -0.50
C PHE A 31 1.48 18.93 0.31
N SER A 32 2.65 18.73 -0.26
CA SER A 32 3.94 18.95 0.39
C SER A 32 4.18 20.43 0.68
N GLY A 33 3.53 20.92 1.70
CA GLY A 33 3.76 22.27 2.26
C GLY A 33 4.83 22.23 3.35
N LYS A 34 5.29 23.41 3.75
CA LYS A 34 6.06 23.55 4.98
C LYS A 34 5.12 23.40 6.17
N MET A 35 4.87 22.19 6.59
CA MET A 35 4.07 21.92 7.78
C MET A 35 4.90 22.12 9.03
N ASN A 36 4.29 22.70 10.07
CA ASN A 36 4.97 22.90 11.35
C ASN A 36 4.49 21.83 12.35
N HIS A 37 5.04 20.65 12.22
CA HIS A 37 4.67 19.49 13.04
C HIS A 37 5.01 19.68 14.52
N ALA A 38 6.08 20.38 14.84
CA ALA A 38 6.51 20.63 16.21
C ALA A 38 5.47 21.38 17.06
N ASN A 39 4.56 22.11 16.41
CA ASN A 39 3.51 22.89 17.07
C ASN A 39 2.11 22.36 16.81
N SER A 40 1.96 21.13 16.26
CA SER A 40 0.64 20.53 16.11
C SER A 40 0.01 20.30 17.48
N ARG A 41 -1.28 20.65 17.60
CA ARG A 41 -2.08 20.36 18.80
C ARG A 41 -2.79 19.01 18.70
N TYR A 42 -2.80 18.40 17.54
CA TYR A 42 -3.66 17.27 17.21
C TYR A 42 -2.88 16.01 16.87
N TYR A 43 -1.63 16.15 16.44
CA TYR A 43 -0.82 15.04 15.98
C TYR A 43 0.47 14.97 16.76
N VAL A 44 0.82 13.77 17.17
CA VAL A 44 2.09 13.43 17.81
C VAL A 44 2.95 12.74 16.76
N PHE A 45 4.18 13.17 16.59
CA PHE A 45 5.14 12.49 15.74
C PHE A 45 5.54 11.15 16.38
N ASN A 46 5.40 10.09 15.62
CA ASN A 46 5.88 8.76 15.96
C ASN A 46 6.94 8.34 14.93
N ASP A 47 8.06 7.84 15.38
CA ASP A 47 9.13 7.36 14.52
C ASP A 47 8.85 5.90 14.10
N TYR A 48 7.86 5.70 13.23
CA TYR A 48 7.46 4.36 12.74
C TYR A 48 8.60 3.63 12.05
N TYR A 49 9.49 4.35 11.37
CA TYR A 49 10.63 3.76 10.69
C TYR A 49 11.56 2.99 11.62
N ASN A 50 11.79 3.51 12.83
CA ASN A 50 12.69 2.90 13.80
C ASN A 50 11.97 2.04 14.85
N MET A 51 10.65 1.91 14.80
CA MET A 51 9.93 0.98 15.67
C MET A 51 10.38 -0.46 15.45
N GLN A 52 10.38 -1.22 16.53
CA GLN A 52 10.76 -2.64 16.55
C GLN A 52 9.59 -3.45 17.10
N SER A 53 9.41 -4.65 16.58
CA SER A 53 8.42 -5.59 17.12
C SER A 53 8.72 -5.94 18.56
N ASP A 54 7.67 -6.10 19.37
CA ASP A 54 7.71 -6.53 20.76
C ASP A 54 6.58 -7.53 21.07
N GLU A 55 6.06 -7.57 22.28
CA GLU A 55 5.01 -8.53 22.69
C GLU A 55 3.64 -8.17 22.09
N THR A 56 3.40 -6.92 21.72
CA THR A 56 2.12 -6.42 21.21
C THR A 56 2.21 -5.83 19.82
N LEU A 57 3.36 -5.28 19.49
CA LEU A 57 3.63 -4.64 18.21
C LEU A 57 4.33 -5.61 17.25
N HIS A 58 3.71 -5.87 16.11
CA HIS A 58 4.29 -6.56 14.97
C HIS A 58 4.52 -5.54 13.83
N ILE A 59 5.76 -5.28 13.43
CA ILE A 59 6.07 -4.23 12.45
C ILE A 59 7.26 -4.60 11.57
N LEU A 60 7.20 -4.23 10.29
CA LEU A 60 8.31 -4.30 9.35
C LEU A 60 9.25 -3.11 9.61
N SER A 61 10.16 -3.26 10.55
CA SER A 61 11.12 -2.21 10.93
C SER A 61 11.94 -1.74 9.73
N HIS A 62 12.15 -0.43 9.60
CA HIS A 62 12.87 0.21 8.49
C HIS A 62 12.21 0.03 7.11
N PHE A 63 10.91 -0.14 7.06
CA PHE A 63 10.17 -0.13 5.81
C PHE A 63 10.18 1.28 5.21
N GLU A 64 10.81 1.46 4.05
CA GLU A 64 10.92 2.77 3.37
C GLU A 64 9.60 3.12 2.66
N THR A 65 8.99 4.24 2.99
CA THR A 65 7.82 4.77 2.29
C THR A 65 8.18 5.48 1.00
N TYR A 66 7.21 5.65 0.11
CA TYR A 66 7.39 6.34 -1.16
C TYR A 66 6.14 7.16 -1.50
N GLN A 67 6.29 8.45 -1.78
CA GLN A 67 5.18 9.34 -2.13
C GLN A 67 4.88 9.31 -3.63
N GLN A 68 3.65 8.98 -4.00
CA GLN A 68 3.22 8.90 -5.41
C GLN A 68 3.32 10.25 -6.12
N THR A 69 3.70 10.22 -7.39
CA THR A 69 3.93 11.44 -8.18
C THR A 69 2.71 11.91 -8.97
N THR A 70 1.64 11.11 -9.04
CA THR A 70 0.40 11.45 -9.75
C THR A 70 -0.83 11.09 -8.93
N GLU A 71 -2.02 11.51 -9.36
CA GLU A 71 -3.29 11.19 -8.69
C GLU A 71 -3.75 9.73 -8.84
N PHE A 72 -3.08 8.92 -9.66
CA PHE A 72 -3.55 7.57 -10.03
C PHE A 72 -2.48 6.49 -9.91
N THR A 73 -1.30 6.78 -9.38
CA THR A 73 -0.19 5.84 -9.29
C THR A 73 -0.01 5.22 -7.90
N CYS A 74 -1.03 5.28 -7.03
CA CYS A 74 -0.98 4.70 -5.70
C CYS A 74 -0.60 3.21 -5.71
N GLY A 75 -1.21 2.39 -6.58
CA GLY A 75 -0.87 0.98 -6.72
C GLY A 75 0.57 0.75 -7.18
N ALA A 76 1.09 1.58 -8.10
CA ALA A 76 2.48 1.51 -8.55
C ALA A 76 3.47 1.92 -7.45
N ALA A 77 3.13 2.93 -6.66
CA ALA A 77 3.94 3.37 -5.54
C ALA A 77 3.96 2.30 -4.42
N CYS A 78 2.81 1.65 -4.13
CA CYS A 78 2.75 0.52 -3.22
C CYS A 78 3.61 -0.66 -3.70
N ALA A 79 3.48 -1.05 -4.97
CA ALA A 79 4.31 -2.10 -5.55
C ALA A 79 5.81 -1.74 -5.49
N LEU A 80 6.17 -0.46 -5.72
CA LEU A 80 7.55 0.02 -5.61
C LEU A 80 8.07 -0.06 -4.16
N MET A 81 7.26 0.29 -3.16
CA MET A 81 7.63 0.12 -1.75
C MET A 81 7.90 -1.34 -1.40
N VAL A 82 7.06 -2.27 -1.87
CA VAL A 82 7.25 -3.71 -1.69
C VAL A 82 8.52 -4.20 -2.40
N LEU A 83 8.79 -3.76 -3.64
CA LEU A 83 10.02 -4.07 -4.35
C LEU A 83 11.27 -3.60 -3.58
N ASN A 84 11.22 -2.36 -3.08
CA ASN A 84 12.32 -1.76 -2.32
C ASN A 84 12.57 -2.49 -1.00
N TRP A 85 11.52 -2.94 -0.31
CA TRP A 85 11.60 -3.75 0.90
C TRP A 85 12.44 -5.01 0.71
N TYR A 86 12.27 -5.69 -0.41
CA TYR A 86 13.06 -6.86 -0.77
C TYR A 86 14.36 -6.54 -1.53
N GLY A 87 14.75 -5.27 -1.61
CA GLY A 87 16.01 -4.83 -2.21
C GLY A 87 16.01 -4.74 -3.74
N ALA A 88 14.85 -4.86 -4.39
CA ALA A 88 14.70 -4.73 -5.85
C ALA A 88 14.63 -3.24 -6.26
N LYS A 89 15.69 -2.47 -5.99
CA LYS A 89 15.74 -0.99 -6.15
C LYS A 89 15.95 -0.50 -7.59
N GLN A 90 15.92 -1.37 -8.59
CA GLN A 90 16.10 -1.00 -10.01
C GLN A 90 14.82 -0.48 -10.68
N TYR A 91 13.69 -0.52 -10.00
CA TYR A 91 12.40 -0.09 -10.53
C TYR A 91 12.11 1.39 -10.23
N HIS A 92 11.27 2.00 -11.05
CA HIS A 92 10.78 3.36 -10.89
C HIS A 92 9.25 3.40 -10.98
N GLU A 93 8.60 4.26 -10.21
CA GLU A 93 7.15 4.35 -10.11
C GLU A 93 6.44 4.39 -11.48
N LEU A 94 6.85 5.28 -12.38
CA LEU A 94 6.20 5.40 -13.69
C LEU A 94 6.40 4.16 -14.57
N ALA A 95 7.52 3.47 -14.44
CA ALA A 95 7.75 2.22 -15.16
C ALA A 95 6.88 1.08 -14.59
N VAL A 96 6.80 0.96 -13.27
CA VAL A 96 5.89 0.01 -12.61
C VAL A 96 4.44 0.34 -12.99
N SER A 97 4.05 1.61 -12.95
CA SER A 97 2.72 2.07 -13.33
C SER A 97 2.31 1.68 -14.75
N GLN A 98 3.26 1.66 -15.69
CA GLN A 98 2.99 1.17 -17.05
C GLN A 98 2.84 -0.34 -17.10
N LEU A 99 3.66 -1.08 -16.36
CA LEU A 99 3.61 -2.55 -16.33
C LEU A 99 2.32 -3.08 -15.70
N ILE A 100 1.83 -2.41 -14.66
CA ILE A 100 0.56 -2.74 -14.01
C ILE A 100 -0.63 -2.03 -14.68
N GLU A 101 -0.41 -1.38 -15.82
CA GLU A 101 -1.45 -0.70 -16.59
C GLU A 101 -2.27 0.33 -15.80
N SER A 102 -1.63 1.07 -14.89
CA SER A 102 -2.32 2.10 -14.09
C SER A 102 -3.05 3.10 -14.99
N HIS A 103 -4.35 3.24 -14.78
CA HIS A 103 -5.17 4.10 -15.61
C HIS A 103 -5.48 5.44 -14.93
N PRO A 104 -5.36 6.59 -15.60
CA PRO A 104 -5.55 7.92 -15.01
C PRO A 104 -6.91 8.18 -14.34
N THR A 105 -7.92 7.36 -14.61
CA THR A 105 -9.25 7.50 -14.04
C THR A 105 -9.72 6.26 -13.28
N LYS A 106 -9.02 5.13 -13.40
CA LYS A 106 -9.40 3.85 -12.78
C LYS A 106 -8.35 3.33 -11.80
N GLY A 107 -7.18 3.96 -11.74
CA GLY A 107 -6.08 3.46 -10.91
C GLY A 107 -5.52 2.13 -11.42
N SER A 108 -5.12 1.26 -10.52
CA SER A 108 -4.54 -0.06 -10.77
C SER A 108 -5.45 -1.14 -10.22
N THR A 109 -5.59 -2.26 -10.93
CA THR A 109 -6.38 -3.40 -10.45
C THR A 109 -5.52 -4.38 -9.66
N VAL A 110 -6.17 -5.23 -8.86
CA VAL A 110 -5.53 -6.33 -8.12
C VAL A 110 -4.80 -7.26 -9.07
N GLU A 111 -5.48 -7.66 -10.15
CA GLU A 111 -4.95 -8.60 -11.14
C GLU A 111 -3.69 -8.07 -11.80
N ASN A 112 -3.70 -6.80 -12.24
CA ASN A 112 -2.55 -6.21 -12.92
C ASN A 112 -1.32 -6.10 -11.99
N ILE A 113 -1.53 -5.82 -10.71
CA ILE A 113 -0.44 -5.81 -9.72
C ILE A 113 0.06 -7.24 -9.47
N ALA A 114 -0.85 -8.20 -9.32
CA ALA A 114 -0.50 -9.61 -9.12
C ALA A 114 0.28 -10.17 -10.34
N ASP A 115 -0.21 -9.93 -11.56
CA ASP A 115 0.43 -10.35 -12.80
C ASP A 115 1.83 -9.76 -12.97
N PHE A 116 2.03 -8.51 -12.54
CA PHE A 116 3.35 -7.89 -12.55
C PHE A 116 4.34 -8.62 -11.64
N PHE A 117 3.96 -8.95 -10.41
CA PHE A 117 4.84 -9.68 -9.50
C PHE A 117 5.08 -11.12 -9.95
N ASP A 118 4.08 -11.78 -10.52
CA ASP A 118 4.24 -13.12 -11.12
C ASP A 118 5.20 -13.06 -12.33
N LEU A 119 5.07 -12.04 -13.18
CA LEU A 119 5.95 -11.83 -14.34
C LEU A 119 7.44 -11.70 -13.95
N ILE A 120 7.74 -11.10 -12.81
CA ILE A 120 9.12 -10.99 -12.30
C ILE A 120 9.55 -12.21 -11.48
N GLY A 121 8.72 -13.26 -11.42
CA GLY A 121 9.03 -14.55 -10.82
C GLY A 121 8.86 -14.63 -9.30
N TRP A 122 8.08 -13.70 -8.73
CA TRP A 122 7.76 -13.72 -7.31
C TRP A 122 6.57 -14.64 -7.01
N LYS A 123 6.47 -15.09 -5.77
CA LYS A 123 5.28 -15.75 -5.27
C LYS A 123 4.23 -14.70 -4.96
N VAL A 124 3.01 -14.93 -5.43
CA VAL A 124 1.91 -13.99 -5.31
C VAL A 124 0.70 -14.68 -4.69
N GLU A 125 0.13 -14.03 -3.70
CA GLU A 125 -1.23 -14.30 -3.23
C GLU A 125 -2.05 -13.03 -3.41
N HIS A 126 -3.25 -13.15 -3.95
CA HIS A 126 -4.14 -12.01 -4.13
C HIS A 126 -5.61 -12.40 -3.94
N HIS A 127 -6.44 -11.40 -3.70
CA HIS A 127 -7.89 -11.58 -3.62
C HIS A 127 -8.61 -10.50 -4.41
N ALA A 128 -9.37 -10.94 -5.40
CA ALA A 128 -10.23 -10.14 -6.26
C ALA A 128 -11.55 -10.88 -6.45
N SER A 129 -12.44 -10.81 -5.45
CA SER A 129 -13.69 -11.57 -5.42
C SER A 129 -14.82 -10.81 -4.71
N MET A 130 -16.05 -11.17 -5.05
CA MET A 130 -17.25 -10.72 -4.32
C MET A 130 -17.43 -11.46 -2.98
N GLU A 131 -16.71 -12.54 -2.75
CA GLU A 131 -16.73 -13.27 -1.49
C GLU A 131 -15.70 -12.70 -0.52
N LEU A 132 -15.89 -12.95 0.77
CA LEU A 132 -14.91 -12.56 1.78
C LEU A 132 -13.74 -13.54 1.81
N LYS A 133 -12.51 -13.03 1.85
CA LYS A 133 -11.32 -13.82 2.13
C LYS A 133 -11.18 -14.06 3.63
N PHE A 134 -11.40 -13.02 4.42
CA PHE A 134 -11.37 -13.04 5.89
C PHE A 134 -12.80 -12.90 6.40
N ASP A 135 -13.33 -13.94 6.98
CA ASP A 135 -14.73 -14.05 7.40
C ASP A 135 -15.00 -13.38 8.76
N SER A 136 -13.96 -13.17 9.58
CA SER A 136 -14.05 -12.49 10.86
C SER A 136 -12.87 -11.52 11.08
N LEU A 137 -13.02 -10.61 12.04
CA LEU A 137 -11.99 -9.66 12.44
C LEU A 137 -10.77 -10.39 13.00
N GLU A 138 -10.99 -11.41 13.82
CA GLU A 138 -9.95 -12.24 14.45
C GLU A 138 -9.16 -13.03 13.37
N HIS A 139 -9.84 -13.51 12.33
CA HIS A 139 -9.18 -14.19 11.21
C HIS A 139 -8.28 -13.22 10.44
N PHE A 140 -8.73 -11.99 10.23
CA PHE A 140 -7.94 -10.95 9.56
C PHE A 140 -6.74 -10.53 10.41
N GLU A 141 -6.95 -10.25 11.70
CA GLU A 141 -5.90 -9.94 12.68
C GLU A 141 -4.78 -11.00 12.66
N ALA A 142 -5.15 -12.26 12.88
CA ALA A 142 -4.19 -13.37 12.90
C ALA A 142 -3.42 -13.50 11.56
N SER A 143 -4.09 -13.22 10.44
CA SER A 143 -3.46 -13.26 9.11
C SER A 143 -2.48 -12.11 8.92
N VAL A 144 -2.82 -10.90 9.38
CA VAL A 144 -1.90 -9.75 9.34
C VAL A 144 -0.65 -10.04 10.18
N ILE A 145 -0.83 -10.53 11.41
CA ILE A 145 0.29 -10.91 12.28
C ILE A 145 1.20 -11.94 11.58
N ASP A 146 0.62 -13.02 11.00
CA ASP A 146 1.40 -14.05 10.29
C ASP A 146 2.21 -13.47 9.13
N TYR A 147 1.61 -12.62 8.29
CA TYR A 147 2.34 -11.99 7.19
C TYR A 147 3.47 -11.09 7.69
N ILE A 148 3.19 -10.22 8.64
CA ILE A 148 4.18 -9.27 9.17
C ILE A 148 5.35 -10.01 9.85
N ASP A 149 5.08 -11.02 10.66
CA ASP A 149 6.11 -11.82 11.33
C ASP A 149 7.00 -12.60 10.34
N ARG A 150 6.48 -12.92 9.17
CA ARG A 150 7.24 -13.51 8.07
C ARG A 150 7.97 -12.47 7.21
N GLY A 151 7.89 -11.19 7.55
CA GLY A 151 8.52 -10.11 6.78
C GLY A 151 7.79 -9.75 5.48
N ILE A 152 6.50 -10.00 5.39
CA ILE A 152 5.69 -9.86 4.17
C ILE A 152 4.72 -8.68 4.29
N PRO A 153 4.92 -7.58 3.57
CA PRO A 153 3.99 -6.46 3.51
C PRO A 153 2.72 -6.82 2.72
N ILE A 154 1.59 -6.22 3.08
CA ILE A 154 0.29 -6.52 2.47
C ILE A 154 -0.23 -5.27 1.74
N MET A 155 -0.27 -5.30 0.42
CA MET A 155 -0.90 -4.24 -0.37
C MET A 155 -2.41 -4.41 -0.33
N VAL A 156 -3.15 -3.37 0.06
CA VAL A 156 -4.61 -3.37 0.12
C VAL A 156 -5.18 -2.21 -0.71
N ASP A 157 -6.29 -2.47 -1.38
CA ASP A 157 -7.09 -1.44 -2.05
C ASP A 157 -8.40 -1.26 -1.28
N TRP A 158 -8.68 -0.06 -0.84
CA TRP A 158 -9.87 0.22 -0.05
C TRP A 158 -10.38 1.65 -0.25
N VAL A 159 -11.56 1.92 0.28
CA VAL A 159 -12.17 3.25 0.20
C VAL A 159 -11.75 4.05 1.42
N ASP A 160 -10.78 4.93 1.25
CA ASP A 160 -10.47 5.95 2.23
C ASP A 160 -11.31 7.21 1.94
N TRP A 161 -10.94 8.02 0.96
CA TRP A 161 -11.73 9.14 0.42
C TRP A 161 -12.12 8.89 -1.06
N ALA A 162 -11.44 7.96 -1.73
CA ALA A 162 -11.71 7.34 -3.02
C ALA A 162 -11.06 5.95 -2.98
N GLY A 163 -11.08 5.18 -4.08
CA GLY A 163 -10.29 3.95 -4.18
C GLY A 163 -8.80 4.27 -4.02
N HIS A 164 -8.13 3.62 -3.07
CA HIS A 164 -6.74 3.95 -2.73
C HIS A 164 -5.95 2.72 -2.30
N TRP A 165 -4.78 2.54 -2.93
CA TRP A 165 -3.82 1.51 -2.57
C TRP A 165 -2.89 1.97 -1.46
N GLN A 166 -2.73 1.13 -0.44
CA GLN A 166 -1.81 1.33 0.67
C GLN A 166 -1.15 0.00 1.04
N VAL A 167 -0.11 0.05 1.88
CA VAL A 167 0.59 -1.15 2.33
C VAL A 167 0.46 -1.26 3.85
N ILE A 168 -0.12 -2.36 4.35
CA ILE A 168 -0.05 -2.70 5.77
C ILE A 168 1.36 -3.18 6.05
N ILE A 169 2.03 -2.52 6.99
CA ILE A 169 3.41 -2.80 7.41
C ILE A 169 3.53 -3.18 8.88
N GLY A 170 2.43 -3.14 9.62
CA GLY A 170 2.41 -3.53 11.02
C GLY A 170 1.01 -3.54 11.62
N ILE A 171 0.95 -4.11 12.80
CA ILE A 171 -0.22 -4.15 13.67
C ILE A 171 0.24 -4.06 15.12
N ASP A 172 -0.45 -3.27 15.93
CA ASP A 172 -0.32 -3.26 17.39
C ASP A 172 -1.59 -3.80 18.01
N THR A 173 -1.48 -4.90 18.75
CA THR A 173 -2.60 -5.53 19.47
C THR A 173 -2.94 -4.81 20.78
N CYS A 174 -2.20 -3.75 21.09
CA CYS A 174 -2.37 -2.95 22.32
C CYS A 174 -2.32 -3.79 23.62
N GLY A 175 -1.97 -5.07 23.54
CA GLY A 175 -1.89 -6.00 24.67
C GLY A 175 -3.26 -6.33 25.29
N SER A 176 -4.34 -6.19 24.54
CA SER A 176 -5.69 -6.52 25.00
C SER A 176 -6.15 -7.90 24.52
N ASP A 177 -7.27 -8.39 25.07
CA ASP A 177 -7.87 -9.66 24.70
C ASP A 177 -8.89 -9.53 23.55
N THR A 178 -8.89 -8.39 22.84
CA THR A 178 -9.89 -8.11 21.81
C THR A 178 -9.28 -7.35 20.61
N PRO A 179 -9.57 -7.74 19.36
CA PRO A 179 -9.06 -7.04 18.19
C PRO A 179 -9.76 -5.69 17.89
N TYR A 180 -10.71 -5.27 18.73
CA TYR A 180 -11.48 -4.05 18.48
C TYR A 180 -10.74 -2.75 18.80
N ASP A 181 -9.69 -2.82 19.59
CA ASP A 181 -8.80 -1.69 19.93
C ASP A 181 -7.43 -1.78 19.27
N ASP A 182 -7.20 -2.83 18.47
CA ASP A 182 -5.99 -2.98 17.67
C ASP A 182 -5.84 -1.88 16.61
N VAL A 183 -4.59 -1.63 16.27
CA VAL A 183 -4.21 -0.56 15.34
C VAL A 183 -3.35 -1.11 14.21
N LEU A 184 -3.76 -0.89 12.97
CA LEU A 184 -2.94 -1.14 11.79
C LEU A 184 -1.97 0.02 11.56
N ILE A 185 -0.76 -0.31 11.11
CA ILE A 185 0.24 0.66 10.66
C ILE A 185 0.38 0.53 9.15
N PHE A 186 0.22 1.65 8.46
CA PHE A 186 0.27 1.72 7.01
C PHE A 186 1.48 2.48 6.50
N ALA A 187 1.98 2.07 5.33
CA ALA A 187 2.73 2.91 4.43
C ALA A 187 1.76 3.39 3.33
N ASP A 188 1.53 4.71 3.32
CA ASP A 188 0.59 5.38 2.43
C ASP A 188 1.35 6.21 1.38
N PRO A 189 1.19 5.93 0.09
CA PRO A 189 1.86 6.70 -0.95
C PRO A 189 1.29 8.11 -1.15
N TYR A 190 0.14 8.44 -0.57
CA TYR A 190 -0.44 9.80 -0.65
C TYR A 190 -0.21 10.61 0.62
N ASP A 191 -0.43 10.01 1.77
CA ASP A 191 -0.20 10.50 3.11
C ASP A 191 -0.51 11.99 3.33
N ILE A 192 -1.79 12.27 3.48
CA ILE A 192 -2.30 13.59 3.87
C ILE A 192 -3.18 13.51 5.12
N THR A 193 -3.13 12.38 5.82
CA THR A 193 -4.00 12.07 6.97
C THR A 193 -3.57 12.80 8.23
N ASP A 194 -2.29 13.06 8.38
CA ASP A 194 -1.76 13.87 9.46
C ASP A 194 -0.97 15.08 8.93
N HIS A 195 -0.23 15.78 9.76
CA HIS A 195 0.53 16.93 9.34
C HIS A 195 2.00 16.60 8.98
N TYR A 196 2.33 15.31 8.91
CA TYR A 196 3.68 14.84 8.69
C TYR A 196 3.74 13.89 7.49
N GLN A 197 3.87 14.44 6.32
CA GLN A 197 3.88 13.67 5.08
C GLN A 197 5.15 12.79 4.95
N ASP A 198 5.28 11.82 5.86
CA ASP A 198 6.38 10.86 5.90
C ASP A 198 5.98 9.47 5.33
N GLY A 199 4.74 9.33 4.95
CA GLY A 199 4.19 8.11 4.37
C GLY A 199 3.72 7.09 5.39
N TYR A 200 3.68 7.41 6.69
CA TYR A 200 3.16 6.50 7.70
C TYR A 200 1.91 7.05 8.35
N TYR A 201 0.95 6.18 8.60
CA TYR A 201 -0.16 6.51 9.47
C TYR A 201 -0.76 5.26 10.12
N ILE A 202 -1.62 5.47 11.11
CA ILE A 202 -2.30 4.40 11.81
C ILE A 202 -3.80 4.47 11.58
N PHE A 203 -4.45 3.30 11.59
CA PHE A 203 -5.89 3.21 11.48
C PHE A 203 -6.44 2.06 12.35
N PRO A 204 -7.58 2.24 13.05
CA PRO A 204 -8.15 1.17 13.86
C PRO A 204 -8.49 -0.06 13.02
N LEU A 205 -8.00 -1.24 13.43
CA LEU A 205 -8.19 -2.51 12.74
C LEU A 205 -9.67 -2.79 12.44
N SER A 206 -10.51 -2.66 13.46
CA SER A 206 -11.94 -2.98 13.36
C SER A 206 -12.67 -2.08 12.36
N ARG A 207 -12.29 -0.79 12.32
CA ARG A 207 -12.88 0.16 11.36
C ARG A 207 -12.41 -0.09 9.94
N PHE A 208 -11.10 -0.34 9.74
CA PHE A 208 -10.56 -0.71 8.45
C PHE A 208 -11.26 -1.96 7.91
N TYR A 209 -11.30 -3.04 8.70
CA TYR A 209 -11.92 -4.30 8.31
C TYR A 209 -13.39 -4.10 7.93
N GLY A 210 -14.15 -3.35 8.71
CA GLY A 210 -15.56 -3.06 8.42
C GLY A 210 -15.74 -2.34 7.08
N MET A 211 -14.97 -1.28 6.83
CA MET A 211 -15.02 -0.52 5.58
C MET A 211 -14.56 -1.35 4.38
N TRP A 212 -13.49 -2.10 4.53
CA TRP A 212 -12.89 -2.94 3.49
C TRP A 212 -13.77 -4.16 3.13
N ARG A 213 -14.51 -4.66 4.12
CA ARG A 213 -15.47 -5.74 3.93
C ARG A 213 -16.75 -5.29 3.19
N GLU A 214 -17.26 -4.10 3.51
CA GLU A 214 -18.54 -3.61 3.02
C GLU A 214 -18.43 -2.90 1.68
N GLY A 215 -17.29 -2.29 1.40
CA GLY A 215 -17.10 -1.39 0.27
C GLY A 215 -16.47 -2.06 -0.95
N PRO A 216 -17.16 -2.04 -2.11
CA PRO A 216 -16.39 -2.02 -3.34
C PRO A 216 -15.60 -0.70 -3.36
N CYS A 217 -14.36 -0.73 -3.76
CA CYS A 217 -13.67 0.47 -4.19
C CYS A 217 -14.62 1.27 -5.08
N ALA A 218 -14.64 2.60 -4.91
CA ALA A 218 -15.67 3.52 -5.40
C ALA A 218 -16.01 3.44 -6.90
N GLU A 219 -15.38 2.57 -7.65
CA GLU A 219 -15.66 2.34 -9.05
C GLU A 219 -16.70 1.23 -9.22
N LYS A 220 -17.77 1.55 -9.92
CA LYS A 220 -18.85 0.60 -10.29
C LYS A 220 -18.34 -0.66 -11.01
N ASP A 221 -17.11 -0.64 -11.50
CA ASP A 221 -16.50 -1.70 -12.28
C ASP A 221 -15.58 -2.61 -11.43
N ASN A 222 -15.31 -2.29 -10.13
CA ASN A 222 -14.55 -3.13 -9.23
C ASN A 222 -15.35 -3.47 -7.96
N PRO A 223 -16.20 -4.48 -8.02
CA PRO A 223 -17.11 -4.83 -6.92
C PRO A 223 -16.45 -5.70 -5.84
N TYR A 224 -15.13 -5.87 -5.86
CA TYR A 224 -14.43 -6.81 -4.99
C TYR A 224 -14.51 -6.41 -3.51
N LYS A 225 -14.64 -7.41 -2.67
CA LYS A 225 -14.53 -7.30 -1.22
C LYS A 225 -13.13 -7.68 -0.78
N GLN A 226 -12.58 -6.91 0.14
CA GLN A 226 -11.26 -7.19 0.69
C GLN A 226 -10.16 -7.40 -0.39
N PRO A 227 -10.06 -6.52 -1.41
CA PRO A 227 -9.05 -6.66 -2.44
C PRO A 227 -7.63 -6.43 -1.87
N PHE A 228 -6.73 -7.39 -2.11
CA PHE A 228 -5.34 -7.30 -1.67
C PHE A 228 -4.39 -8.04 -2.60
N VAL A 229 -3.11 -7.70 -2.48
CA VAL A 229 -1.99 -8.43 -3.08
C VAL A 229 -0.87 -8.56 -2.05
N VAL A 230 -0.38 -9.78 -1.91
CA VAL A 230 0.84 -10.12 -1.18
C VAL A 230 1.83 -10.71 -2.16
N ALA A 231 3.06 -10.19 -2.18
CA ALA A 231 4.09 -10.65 -3.10
C ALA A 231 5.47 -10.69 -2.42
N HIS A 232 6.23 -11.75 -2.69
CA HIS A 232 7.60 -11.90 -2.17
C HIS A 232 8.46 -12.76 -3.12
N PRO A 233 9.80 -12.60 -3.13
CA PRO A 233 10.72 -13.40 -3.96
C PRO A 233 10.62 -14.90 -3.77
#